data_e9835d43434087e34d7f6b75a94e993f
#
_entry.id   e9835d43434087e34d7f6b75a94e993f
#
_cell.length_a   1.000
_cell.length_b   1.000
_cell.length_c   1.000
_cell.angle_alpha   90.00
_cell.angle_beta   90.00
_cell.angle_gamma   90.00
#
_symmetry.space_group_name_H-M   'P 1'
#
loop_
_entity.id
_entity.type
_entity.pdbx_description
1 polymer ?
#
loop_
_entity_poly.entity_id
_entity_poly.type
_entity_poly.pdbx_seq_one_letter_code
_entity_poly.pdbx_strand_id
1 'polypeptide(L)'
;RFVQDYGFCIHSRFDQVYATSSSFSWTNAAEFRHFCAAADIRCDDVPPSRYFNPGMCDGAFLTTEYTYDAHILRDWFIEQLADCPTAKIESNAVPTTIRSQEENWHVEWKTGSAQAPFLLNATYAGVNDIHQMVGFEPFPIKYELCEIILCTVSPKLENTGITVMDGPFFSIMPFGKTGLHSLTSVTFTPHATSWDTVATFDCQR
;
A
#
# COMPACT_ATOMS: atom_id res chain seq x y z
N ARG A 1 -4.11 16.82 2.95
CA ARG A 1 -2.80 17.11 3.55
C ARG A 1 -1.67 16.42 2.79
N PHE A 2 -1.64 15.08 2.64
CA PHE A 2 -0.55 14.37 1.93
C PHE A 2 -0.28 14.94 0.53
N VAL A 3 -1.32 15.19 -0.26
CA VAL A 3 -1.20 15.77 -1.62
C VAL A 3 -0.60 17.18 -1.59
N GLN A 4 -0.87 17.97 -0.54
CA GLN A 4 -0.31 19.30 -0.37
C GLN A 4 1.18 19.24 -0.03
N ASP A 5 1.56 18.33 0.87
CA ASP A 5 2.93 18.21 1.38
C ASP A 5 3.85 17.50 0.36
N TYR A 6 3.32 16.52 -0.40
CA TYR A 6 4.09 15.62 -1.27
C TYR A 6 3.62 15.63 -2.74
N GLY A 7 3.03 16.73 -3.21
CA GLY A 7 2.52 16.85 -4.58
C GLY A 7 3.55 16.55 -5.67
N PHE A 8 4.82 16.72 -5.38
CA PHE A 8 5.93 16.44 -6.31
C PHE A 8 6.02 14.95 -6.71
N CYS A 9 5.60 14.02 -5.84
CA CYS A 9 5.59 12.58 -6.14
C CYS A 9 4.20 12.06 -6.54
N ILE A 10 3.17 12.90 -6.53
CA ILE A 10 1.80 12.49 -6.88
C ILE A 10 1.62 12.40 -8.40
N HIS A 11 0.96 11.35 -8.82
CA HIS A 11 0.37 11.22 -10.16
C HIS A 11 -1.15 11.26 -10.04
N SER A 12 -1.78 12.27 -10.66
CA SER A 12 -3.22 12.54 -10.62
C SER A 12 -3.84 12.78 -12.00
N ARG A 13 -3.03 12.67 -13.07
CA ARG A 13 -3.47 12.96 -14.44
C ARG A 13 -3.91 11.69 -15.15
N PHE A 14 -4.89 11.01 -14.57
CA PHE A 14 -5.52 9.85 -15.17
C PHE A 14 -7.00 9.77 -14.77
N ASP A 15 -7.78 9.09 -15.58
CA ASP A 15 -9.18 8.79 -15.29
C ASP A 15 -9.25 7.53 -14.41
N GLN A 16 -9.80 7.65 -13.22
CA GLN A 16 -10.08 6.49 -12.38
C GLN A 16 -11.51 6.03 -12.59
N VAL A 17 -11.67 4.80 -13.04
CA VAL A 17 -12.96 4.15 -13.26
C VAL A 17 -13.19 3.11 -12.18
N TYR A 18 -14.19 3.34 -11.33
CA TYR A 18 -14.73 2.31 -10.45
C TYR A 18 -15.92 1.65 -11.12
N ALA A 19 -16.00 0.33 -11.03
CA ALA A 19 -17.12 -0.42 -11.57
C ALA A 19 -17.68 -1.37 -10.52
N THR A 20 -19.00 -1.57 -10.56
CA THR A 20 -19.71 -2.57 -9.80
C THR A 20 -20.08 -3.73 -10.73
N SER A 21 -19.78 -4.96 -10.31
CA SER A 21 -20.06 -6.13 -11.13
C SER A 21 -21.54 -6.51 -11.04
N SER A 22 -22.11 -6.98 -12.15
CA SER A 22 -23.46 -7.53 -12.18
C SER A 22 -23.60 -8.82 -11.37
N SER A 23 -22.47 -9.44 -10.96
CA SER A 23 -22.46 -10.71 -10.23
C SER A 23 -21.32 -10.70 -9.21
N PHE A 24 -21.53 -11.30 -8.05
CA PHE A 24 -20.54 -11.49 -6.98
C PHE A 24 -20.01 -10.20 -6.34
N SER A 25 -20.56 -9.03 -6.64
CA SER A 25 -20.27 -7.79 -5.95
C SER A 25 -21.13 -7.68 -4.69
N TRP A 26 -20.53 -7.18 -3.61
CA TRP A 26 -21.25 -6.87 -2.37
C TRP A 26 -21.91 -5.50 -2.42
N THR A 27 -21.52 -4.68 -3.39
CA THR A 27 -22.05 -3.33 -3.62
C THR A 27 -22.57 -3.22 -5.05
N ASN A 28 -23.77 -2.70 -5.21
CA ASN A 28 -24.34 -2.40 -6.52
C ASN A 28 -24.15 -0.93 -6.91
N ALA A 29 -24.48 -0.59 -8.15
CA ALA A 29 -24.33 0.76 -8.70
C ALA A 29 -25.05 1.85 -7.89
N ALA A 30 -26.22 1.56 -7.35
CA ALA A 30 -27.00 2.54 -6.57
C ALA A 30 -26.36 2.81 -5.20
N GLU A 31 -25.89 1.76 -4.53
CA GLU A 31 -25.18 1.85 -3.25
C GLU A 31 -23.87 2.62 -3.39
N PHE A 32 -23.11 2.37 -4.47
CA PHE A 32 -21.87 3.10 -4.72
C PHE A 32 -22.10 4.59 -4.95
N ARG A 33 -23.11 4.98 -5.74
CA ARG A 33 -23.48 6.39 -5.91
C ARG A 33 -23.89 7.04 -4.58
N HIS A 34 -24.66 6.31 -3.76
CA HIS A 34 -25.07 6.81 -2.45
C HIS A 34 -23.86 7.04 -1.54
N PHE A 35 -22.92 6.09 -1.51
CA PHE A 35 -21.67 6.23 -0.76
C PHE A 35 -20.88 7.46 -1.22
N CYS A 36 -20.65 7.62 -2.52
CA CYS A 36 -19.90 8.75 -3.06
C CYS A 36 -20.57 10.10 -2.74
N ALA A 37 -21.89 10.17 -2.85
CA ALA A 37 -22.65 11.37 -2.49
C ALA A 37 -22.53 11.71 -0.99
N ALA A 38 -22.58 10.69 -0.12
CA ALA A 38 -22.43 10.89 1.32
C ALA A 38 -21.00 11.31 1.72
N ALA A 39 -19.99 10.87 0.97
CA ALA A 39 -18.58 11.16 1.21
C ALA A 39 -18.05 12.39 0.44
N ASP A 40 -18.91 13.10 -0.31
CA ASP A 40 -18.54 14.20 -1.20
C ASP A 40 -17.41 13.81 -2.20
N ILE A 41 -17.54 12.61 -2.76
CA ILE A 41 -16.61 12.07 -3.76
C ILE A 41 -17.22 12.24 -5.15
N ARG A 42 -16.43 12.71 -6.10
CA ARG A 42 -16.84 12.75 -7.51
C ARG A 42 -17.27 11.35 -7.99
N CYS A 43 -18.43 11.27 -8.64
CA CYS A 43 -18.99 10.02 -9.12
C CYS A 43 -19.82 10.30 -10.39
N ASP A 44 -19.13 10.37 -11.53
CA ASP A 44 -19.80 10.63 -12.82
C ASP A 44 -20.09 9.30 -13.50
N ASP A 45 -21.34 9.03 -13.85
CA ASP A 45 -21.73 7.82 -14.59
C ASP A 45 -21.03 7.77 -15.97
N VAL A 46 -20.44 6.61 -16.27
CA VAL A 46 -19.91 6.30 -17.61
C VAL A 46 -20.48 4.97 -18.12
N PRO A 47 -20.66 4.79 -19.44
CA PRO A 47 -21.16 3.53 -19.97
C PRO A 47 -20.18 2.37 -19.64
N PRO A 48 -20.62 1.33 -18.92
CA PRO A 48 -19.76 0.16 -18.64
C PRO A 48 -19.17 -0.48 -19.90
N SER A 49 -19.91 -0.45 -21.02
CA SER A 49 -19.47 -1.00 -22.31
C SER A 49 -18.22 -0.32 -22.90
N ARG A 50 -17.79 0.83 -22.35
CA ARG A 50 -16.53 1.48 -22.73
C ARG A 50 -15.31 0.68 -22.25
N TYR A 51 -15.45 -0.05 -21.16
CA TYR A 51 -14.35 -0.72 -20.47
C TYR A 51 -14.56 -2.23 -20.31
N PHE A 52 -15.80 -2.67 -20.29
CA PHE A 52 -16.18 -4.05 -19.99
C PHE A 52 -17.09 -4.64 -21.07
N ASN A 53 -17.10 -5.96 -21.19
CA ASN A 53 -18.05 -6.66 -22.04
C ASN A 53 -19.49 -6.43 -21.54
N PRO A 54 -20.49 -6.43 -22.46
CA PRO A 54 -21.88 -6.23 -22.09
C PRO A 54 -22.35 -7.20 -21.00
N GLY A 55 -23.06 -6.66 -20.00
CA GLY A 55 -23.62 -7.44 -18.90
C GLY A 55 -22.67 -7.80 -17.76
N MET A 56 -21.39 -7.46 -17.86
CA MET A 56 -20.43 -7.76 -16.79
C MET A 56 -20.55 -6.80 -15.59
N CYS A 57 -20.90 -5.56 -15.82
CA CYS A 57 -21.05 -4.54 -14.78
C CYS A 57 -22.43 -3.90 -14.84
N ASP A 58 -23.01 -3.61 -13.69
CA ASP A 58 -24.27 -2.86 -13.52
C ASP A 58 -24.03 -1.34 -13.41
N GLY A 59 -22.79 -0.93 -13.13
CA GLY A 59 -22.37 0.47 -13.12
C GLY A 59 -20.88 0.63 -13.40
N ALA A 60 -20.53 1.79 -13.96
CA ALA A 60 -19.15 2.27 -14.03
C ALA A 60 -19.15 3.79 -13.80
N PHE A 61 -18.16 4.28 -13.05
CA PHE A 61 -18.13 5.62 -12.54
C PHE A 61 -16.75 6.22 -12.67
N LEU A 62 -16.67 7.44 -13.19
CA LEU A 62 -15.45 8.23 -13.16
C LEU A 62 -15.34 8.93 -11.82
N THR A 63 -14.26 8.64 -11.12
CA THR A 63 -13.97 9.21 -9.80
C THR A 63 -12.65 9.98 -9.84
N THR A 64 -12.24 10.52 -8.70
CA THR A 64 -10.91 11.14 -8.53
C THR A 64 -10.07 10.25 -7.63
N GLU A 65 -8.91 9.86 -8.13
CA GLU A 65 -7.93 9.13 -7.35
C GLU A 65 -6.51 9.61 -7.64
N TYR A 66 -5.62 9.31 -6.71
CA TYR A 66 -4.23 9.70 -6.77
C TYR A 66 -3.36 8.47 -6.56
N THR A 67 -2.28 8.35 -7.33
CA THR A 67 -1.18 7.45 -7.00
C THR A 67 0.05 8.27 -6.65
N TYR A 68 0.96 7.71 -5.89
CA TYR A 68 2.24 8.35 -5.61
C TYR A 68 3.39 7.46 -6.06
N ASP A 69 4.48 8.11 -6.44
CA ASP A 69 5.72 7.42 -6.77
C ASP A 69 6.55 7.25 -5.50
N ALA A 70 6.60 6.01 -5.00
CA ALA A 70 7.30 5.68 -3.78
C ALA A 70 8.81 5.85 -3.89
N HIS A 71 9.40 5.72 -5.08
CA HIS A 71 10.83 5.94 -5.30
C HIS A 71 11.19 7.41 -5.17
N ILE A 72 10.40 8.29 -5.80
CA ILE A 72 10.59 9.75 -5.69
C ILE A 72 10.43 10.19 -4.23
N LEU A 73 9.40 9.68 -3.54
CA LEU A 73 9.17 10.02 -2.13
C LEU A 73 10.30 9.52 -1.23
N ARG A 74 10.77 8.28 -1.43
CA ARG A 74 11.90 7.72 -0.70
C ARG A 74 13.16 8.57 -0.89
N ASP A 75 13.50 8.90 -2.12
CA ASP A 75 14.72 9.63 -2.44
C ASP A 75 14.68 11.03 -1.83
N TRP A 76 13.53 11.68 -1.86
CA TRP A 76 13.32 12.94 -1.16
C TRP A 76 13.54 12.83 0.36
N PHE A 77 13.00 11.80 1.01
CA PHE A 77 13.24 11.61 2.44
C PHE A 77 14.71 11.32 2.75
N ILE A 78 15.41 10.57 1.92
CA ILE A 78 16.85 10.31 2.08
C ILE A 78 17.62 11.64 2.03
N GLU A 79 17.32 12.51 1.07
CA GLU A 79 17.95 13.83 0.97
C GLU A 79 17.64 14.70 2.19
N GLN A 80 16.36 14.79 2.61
CA GLN A 80 15.99 15.57 3.80
C GLN A 80 16.68 15.08 5.07
N LEU A 81 16.85 13.78 5.23
CA LEU A 81 17.53 13.20 6.38
C LEU A 81 19.04 13.38 6.32
N ALA A 82 19.65 13.36 5.14
CA ALA A 82 21.07 13.65 4.95
C ALA A 82 21.43 15.08 5.35
N ASP A 83 20.52 16.03 5.12
CA ASP A 83 20.67 17.45 5.50
C ASP A 83 20.34 17.72 6.99
N CYS A 84 19.85 16.70 7.72
CA CYS A 84 19.51 16.84 9.13
C CYS A 84 20.70 16.46 10.02
N PRO A 85 21.40 17.40 10.66
CA PRO A 85 22.63 17.11 11.40
C PRO A 85 22.42 16.28 12.67
N THR A 86 21.16 16.16 13.11
CA THR A 86 20.78 15.36 14.29
C THR A 86 20.23 13.99 13.94
N ALA A 87 20.05 13.67 12.64
CA ALA A 87 19.59 12.37 12.17
C ALA A 87 20.77 11.48 11.76
N LYS A 88 20.74 10.22 12.14
CA LYS A 88 21.67 9.21 11.68
C LYS A 88 20.89 8.00 11.16
N ILE A 89 21.16 7.59 9.93
CA ILE A 89 20.57 6.42 9.31
C ILE A 89 21.64 5.31 9.28
N GLU A 90 21.31 4.17 9.86
CA GLU A 90 22.10 2.95 9.75
C GLU A 90 21.35 1.92 8.91
N SER A 91 21.81 1.68 7.69
CA SER A 91 21.24 0.67 6.80
C SER A 91 21.81 -0.71 7.12
N ASN A 92 21.03 -1.77 6.84
CA ASN A 92 21.37 -3.17 7.12
C ASN A 92 21.65 -3.44 8.62
N ALA A 93 21.10 -2.61 9.50
CA ALA A 93 21.22 -2.71 10.94
C ALA A 93 20.03 -3.49 11.54
N VAL A 94 19.97 -4.79 11.22
CA VAL A 94 18.94 -5.67 11.79
C VAL A 94 19.23 -5.88 13.28
N PRO A 95 18.30 -5.51 14.19
CA PRO A 95 18.49 -5.71 15.63
C PRO A 95 18.71 -7.18 15.96
N THR A 96 19.69 -7.48 16.78
CA THR A 96 19.96 -8.81 17.35
C THR A 96 19.58 -8.88 18.82
N THR A 97 19.62 -7.73 19.49
CA THR A 97 19.22 -7.60 20.90
C THR A 97 18.63 -6.24 21.14
N ILE A 98 17.54 -6.20 21.87
CA ILE A 98 16.93 -4.96 22.37
C ILE A 98 16.64 -5.14 23.87
N ARG A 99 17.10 -4.23 24.71
CA ARG A 99 16.87 -4.27 26.15
C ARG A 99 16.65 -2.87 26.72
N SER A 100 15.79 -2.80 27.72
CA SER A 100 15.66 -1.63 28.56
C SER A 100 16.62 -1.76 29.75
N GLN A 101 17.42 -0.76 29.95
CA GLN A 101 18.33 -0.69 31.08
C GLN A 101 18.34 0.73 31.64
N GLU A 102 18.04 0.88 32.94
CA GLU A 102 17.80 2.16 33.59
C GLU A 102 16.67 2.91 32.88
N GLU A 103 16.92 4.10 32.33
CA GLU A 103 15.93 4.92 31.61
C GLU A 103 16.16 4.91 30.09
N ASN A 104 16.93 3.96 29.58
CA ASN A 104 17.32 3.92 28.18
C ASN A 104 17.03 2.56 27.54
N TRP A 105 16.78 2.61 26.23
CA TRP A 105 16.76 1.47 25.34
C TRP A 105 18.14 1.26 24.72
N HIS A 106 18.65 0.04 24.79
CA HIS A 106 19.87 -0.39 24.13
C HIS A 106 19.50 -1.33 22.99
N VAL A 107 19.91 -0.97 21.78
CA VAL A 107 19.69 -1.75 20.56
C VAL A 107 21.06 -2.16 20.03
N GLU A 108 21.27 -3.46 19.84
CA GLU A 108 22.49 -4.02 19.26
C GLU A 108 22.19 -4.70 17.93
N TRP A 109 23.09 -4.57 16.98
CA TRP A 109 23.10 -5.29 15.71
C TRP A 109 24.54 -5.74 15.39
N LYS A 110 24.71 -6.56 14.35
CA LYS A 110 25.99 -7.24 14.05
C LYS A 110 27.22 -6.31 14.04
N THR A 111 27.07 -5.06 13.60
CA THR A 111 28.17 -4.13 13.36
C THR A 111 28.17 -2.91 14.26
N GLY A 112 27.24 -2.82 15.20
CA GLY A 112 27.13 -1.63 16.07
C GLY A 112 26.04 -1.72 17.11
N SER A 113 25.84 -0.61 17.79
CA SER A 113 24.79 -0.45 18.80
C SER A 113 24.34 1.01 18.89
N ALA A 114 23.16 1.22 19.45
CA ALA A 114 22.63 2.54 19.78
C ALA A 114 21.95 2.52 21.14
N GLN A 115 21.91 3.69 21.77
CA GLN A 115 21.20 3.91 23.03
C GLN A 115 20.36 5.18 22.93
N ALA A 116 19.12 5.11 23.42
CA ALA A 116 18.20 6.24 23.43
C ALA A 116 17.15 6.09 24.52
N PRO A 117 16.61 7.19 25.07
CA PRO A 117 15.50 7.13 26.02
C PRO A 117 14.18 6.67 25.41
N PHE A 118 14.02 6.77 24.09
CA PHE A 118 12.83 6.33 23.37
C PHE A 118 13.19 5.38 22.24
N LEU A 119 12.37 4.34 22.07
CA LEU A 119 12.43 3.39 20.96
C LEU A 119 11.08 3.39 20.24
N LEU A 120 11.08 3.73 18.97
CA LEU A 120 9.89 3.60 18.10
C LEU A 120 10.02 2.34 17.24
N ASN A 121 9.09 1.40 17.43
CA ASN A 121 8.95 0.26 16.56
C ASN A 121 8.06 0.64 15.36
N ALA A 122 8.68 0.86 14.21
CA ALA A 122 8.02 1.20 12.95
C ALA A 122 8.35 0.16 11.86
N THR A 123 8.47 -1.11 12.24
CA THR A 123 8.93 -2.20 11.37
C THR A 123 7.83 -2.84 10.52
N TYR A 124 6.61 -2.31 10.53
CA TYR A 124 5.45 -2.80 9.77
C TYR A 124 5.19 -4.30 10.01
N ALA A 125 5.44 -5.17 9.02
CA ALA A 125 5.25 -6.62 9.18
C ALA A 125 6.20 -7.25 10.22
N GLY A 126 7.32 -6.60 10.56
CA GLY A 126 8.27 -7.04 11.60
C GLY A 126 7.94 -6.57 13.02
N VAL A 127 6.75 -6.00 13.24
CA VAL A 127 6.39 -5.44 14.56
C VAL A 127 6.47 -6.48 15.69
N ASN A 128 6.05 -7.70 15.43
CA ASN A 128 6.07 -8.77 16.41
C ASN A 128 7.47 -9.33 16.70
N ASP A 129 8.40 -9.26 15.74
CA ASP A 129 9.80 -9.61 15.99
C ASP A 129 10.40 -8.71 17.08
N ILE A 130 10.14 -7.40 16.96
CA ILE A 130 10.61 -6.43 17.95
C ILE A 130 9.89 -6.61 19.29
N HIS A 131 8.57 -6.87 19.30
CA HIS A 131 7.82 -7.13 20.51
C HIS A 131 8.38 -8.34 21.27
N GLN A 132 8.66 -9.44 20.58
CA GLN A 132 9.30 -10.60 21.19
C GLN A 132 10.66 -10.30 21.81
N MET A 133 11.50 -9.50 21.11
CA MET A 133 12.81 -9.12 21.61
C MET A 133 12.77 -8.34 22.91
N VAL A 134 11.72 -7.53 23.10
CA VAL A 134 11.55 -6.69 24.30
C VAL A 134 10.60 -7.31 25.36
N GLY A 135 10.07 -8.50 25.11
CA GLY A 135 9.18 -9.22 26.02
C GLY A 135 7.77 -8.64 26.07
N PHE A 136 7.34 -7.94 25.03
CA PHE A 136 5.96 -7.47 24.92
C PHE A 136 5.07 -8.52 24.26
N GLU A 137 3.77 -8.47 24.59
CA GLU A 137 2.79 -9.34 23.96
C GLU A 137 2.66 -9.01 22.47
N PRO A 138 2.82 -10.01 21.57
CA PRO A 138 2.64 -9.80 20.14
C PRO A 138 1.19 -9.50 19.78
N PHE A 139 0.98 -8.75 18.69
CA PHE A 139 -0.34 -8.55 18.14
C PHE A 139 -0.83 -9.78 17.36
N PRO A 140 -2.11 -10.15 17.45
CA PRO A 140 -2.71 -11.14 16.55
C PRO A 140 -2.87 -10.52 15.15
N ILE A 141 -1.96 -10.85 14.24
CA ILE A 141 -1.92 -10.32 12.88
C ILE A 141 -2.01 -11.48 11.88
N LYS A 142 -2.82 -11.31 10.84
CA LYS A 142 -2.75 -12.14 9.64
C LYS A 142 -1.69 -11.56 8.71
N TYR A 143 -0.69 -12.34 8.39
CA TYR A 143 0.33 -12.00 7.41
C TYR A 143 -0.04 -12.55 6.04
N GLU A 144 0.20 -11.77 5.00
CA GLU A 144 0.01 -12.17 3.62
C GLU A 144 1.28 -11.86 2.82
N LEU A 145 1.79 -12.87 2.12
CA LEU A 145 2.80 -12.68 1.10
C LEU A 145 2.10 -12.34 -0.20
N CYS A 146 2.27 -11.11 -0.66
CA CYS A 146 1.59 -10.60 -1.84
C CYS A 146 2.59 -10.30 -2.96
N GLU A 147 2.16 -10.51 -4.21
CA GLU A 147 2.85 -10.10 -5.40
C GLU A 147 2.01 -9.07 -6.17
N ILE A 148 2.62 -7.97 -6.57
CA ILE A 148 2.00 -6.95 -7.43
C ILE A 148 2.69 -7.03 -8.79
N ILE A 149 1.92 -7.31 -9.83
CA ILE A 149 2.42 -7.37 -11.20
C ILE A 149 2.54 -5.94 -11.74
N LEU A 150 3.73 -5.58 -12.20
CA LEU A 150 3.93 -4.34 -12.96
C LEU A 150 3.92 -4.67 -14.45
N CYS A 151 3.11 -3.96 -15.21
CA CYS A 151 2.91 -4.21 -16.63
C CYS A 151 2.82 -2.92 -17.45
N THR A 152 3.08 -3.03 -18.74
CA THR A 152 2.71 -2.03 -19.74
C THR A 152 1.28 -2.25 -20.18
N VAL A 153 0.60 -1.20 -20.57
CA VAL A 153 -0.78 -1.24 -21.06
C VAL A 153 -0.86 -0.74 -22.51
N SER A 154 -1.99 -1.01 -23.14
CA SER A 154 -2.24 -0.43 -24.46
C SER A 154 -2.40 1.11 -24.36
N PRO A 155 -2.16 1.87 -25.45
CA PRO A 155 -2.34 3.33 -25.45
C PRO A 155 -3.73 3.80 -24.98
N LYS A 156 -4.74 2.95 -25.08
CA LYS A 156 -6.10 3.25 -24.60
C LYS A 156 -6.20 3.31 -23.07
N LEU A 157 -5.29 2.68 -22.36
CA LEU A 157 -5.30 2.59 -20.89
C LEU A 157 -4.16 3.37 -20.22
N GLU A 158 -3.26 4.01 -20.97
CA GLU A 158 -2.09 4.71 -20.40
C GLU A 158 -2.45 5.72 -19.30
N ASN A 159 -3.59 6.40 -19.46
CA ASN A 159 -4.08 7.37 -18.49
C ASN A 159 -5.41 6.92 -17.86
N THR A 160 -5.54 5.62 -17.59
CA THR A 160 -6.78 5.07 -17.02
C THR A 160 -6.45 4.05 -15.94
N GLY A 161 -7.01 4.27 -14.76
CA GLY A 161 -7.12 3.28 -13.71
C GLY A 161 -8.50 2.63 -13.76
N ILE A 162 -8.58 1.32 -13.53
CA ILE A 162 -9.84 0.57 -13.46
C ILE A 162 -9.81 -0.29 -12.21
N THR A 163 -10.84 -0.16 -11.39
CA THR A 163 -11.06 -1.01 -10.21
C THR A 163 -12.48 -1.56 -10.24
N VAL A 164 -12.62 -2.88 -10.21
CA VAL A 164 -13.92 -3.52 -10.00
C VAL A 164 -14.09 -3.77 -8.50
N MET A 165 -15.18 -3.26 -7.93
CA MET A 165 -15.35 -3.14 -6.48
C MET A 165 -16.01 -4.35 -5.83
N ASP A 166 -15.66 -4.51 -4.55
CA ASP A 166 -16.33 -5.31 -3.54
C ASP A 166 -16.55 -6.77 -3.91
N GLY A 167 -15.46 -7.44 -4.31
CA GLY A 167 -15.54 -8.87 -4.62
C GLY A 167 -14.19 -9.45 -5.05
N PRO A 168 -14.16 -10.67 -5.56
CA PRO A 168 -12.95 -11.36 -5.99
C PRO A 168 -12.42 -10.83 -7.33
N PHE A 169 -12.35 -9.53 -7.47
CA PHE A 169 -12.08 -8.84 -8.72
C PHE A 169 -10.63 -8.32 -8.79
N PHE A 170 -10.35 -7.56 -9.82
CA PHE A 170 -9.03 -7.01 -10.09
C PHE A 170 -9.05 -5.48 -10.13
N SER A 171 -7.85 -4.92 -9.98
CA SER A 171 -7.57 -3.51 -10.20
C SER A 171 -6.34 -3.38 -11.10
N ILE A 172 -6.39 -2.45 -12.05
CA ILE A 172 -5.26 -2.02 -12.85
C ILE A 172 -5.13 -0.50 -12.72
N MET A 173 -3.97 -0.04 -12.25
CA MET A 173 -3.78 1.36 -11.88
C MET A 173 -2.43 1.88 -12.36
N PRO A 174 -2.31 3.14 -12.79
CA PRO A 174 -1.00 3.76 -12.98
C PRO A 174 -0.13 3.61 -11.74
N PHE A 175 1.10 3.17 -11.91
CA PHE A 175 2.05 2.96 -10.81
C PHE A 175 2.96 4.18 -10.65
N GLY A 176 2.53 5.13 -9.86
CA GLY A 176 3.24 6.38 -9.65
C GLY A 176 3.51 7.11 -10.97
N LYS A 177 4.74 7.59 -11.15
CA LYS A 177 5.23 8.28 -12.37
C LYS A 177 6.11 7.39 -13.26
N THR A 178 6.08 6.08 -13.05
CA THR A 178 6.96 5.11 -13.72
C THR A 178 6.59 4.84 -15.18
N GLY A 179 5.38 5.18 -15.60
CA GLY A 179 4.81 4.79 -16.90
C GLY A 179 4.31 3.34 -16.95
N LEU A 180 4.42 2.61 -15.85
CA LEU A 180 3.86 1.26 -15.68
C LEU A 180 2.50 1.32 -14.99
N HIS A 181 1.77 0.22 -15.08
CA HIS A 181 0.57 -0.03 -14.28
C HIS A 181 0.79 -1.20 -13.33
N SER A 182 0.21 -1.11 -12.15
CA SER A 182 0.08 -2.25 -11.24
C SER A 182 -1.19 -3.02 -11.57
N LEU A 183 -1.08 -4.34 -11.65
CA LEU A 183 -2.22 -5.25 -11.75
C LEU A 183 -2.30 -6.04 -10.45
N THR A 184 -3.41 -5.92 -9.77
CA THR A 184 -3.71 -6.66 -8.54
C THR A 184 -5.04 -7.38 -8.63
N SER A 185 -5.20 -8.43 -7.86
CA SER A 185 -6.46 -9.17 -7.73
C SER A 185 -6.63 -9.58 -6.28
N VAL A 186 -7.81 -9.38 -5.75
CA VAL A 186 -8.14 -9.81 -4.37
C VAL A 186 -7.87 -11.31 -4.17
N THR A 187 -8.11 -12.12 -5.21
CA THR A 187 -7.95 -13.58 -5.14
C THR A 187 -6.51 -14.05 -5.41
N PHE A 188 -5.80 -13.38 -6.33
CA PHE A 188 -4.52 -13.90 -6.85
C PHE A 188 -3.29 -13.14 -6.38
N THR A 189 -3.45 -11.93 -5.85
CA THR A 189 -2.33 -11.15 -5.30
C THR A 189 -1.75 -11.78 -4.04
N PRO A 190 -2.53 -12.30 -3.07
CA PRO A 190 -2.00 -13.07 -1.96
C PRO A 190 -1.61 -14.49 -2.39
N HIS A 191 -0.33 -14.84 -2.26
CA HIS A 191 0.20 -16.17 -2.59
C HIS A 191 0.26 -17.11 -1.40
N ALA A 192 0.51 -16.58 -0.21
CA ALA A 192 0.54 -17.34 1.03
C ALA A 192 0.05 -16.48 2.20
N THR A 193 -0.50 -17.14 3.20
CA THR A 193 -0.98 -16.49 4.43
C THR A 193 -0.43 -17.23 5.64
N SER A 194 -0.17 -16.49 6.73
CA SER A 194 0.20 -17.04 8.02
C SER A 194 -0.53 -16.29 9.14
N TRP A 195 -0.88 -17.03 10.19
CA TRP A 195 -1.38 -16.52 11.46
C TRP A 195 -0.37 -16.71 12.60
N ASP A 196 0.86 -17.12 12.25
CA ASP A 196 1.93 -17.27 13.22
C ASP A 196 2.26 -15.91 13.84
N THR A 197 2.74 -15.92 15.06
CA THR A 197 3.15 -14.70 15.77
C THR A 197 4.21 -13.91 15.01
N VAL A 198 5.13 -14.63 14.37
CA VAL A 198 6.13 -14.10 13.44
C VAL A 198 6.04 -14.92 12.16
N ALA A 199 5.62 -14.30 11.08
CA ALA A 199 5.49 -14.99 9.81
C ALA A 199 6.85 -15.15 9.14
N THR A 200 7.14 -16.38 8.72
CA THR A 200 8.26 -16.69 7.84
C THR A 200 7.74 -17.46 6.64
N PHE A 201 7.88 -16.88 5.46
CA PHE A 201 7.53 -17.54 4.21
C PHE A 201 8.77 -18.16 3.57
N ASP A 202 8.64 -19.33 2.96
CA ASP A 202 9.80 -20.09 2.43
C ASP A 202 10.62 -19.31 1.39
N CYS A 203 9.98 -18.44 0.62
CA CYS A 203 10.66 -17.57 -0.35
C CYS A 203 11.48 -16.43 0.30
N GLN A 204 11.37 -16.23 1.62
CA GLN A 204 12.11 -15.21 2.38
C GLN A 204 13.26 -15.78 3.21
N ARG A 205 13.50 -17.10 3.12
CA ARG A 205 14.54 -17.83 3.86
C ARG A 205 15.85 -17.91 3.11
#